data_892f37022f43212d33ced4e9d6d17655
#
_entry.id   892f37022f43212d33ced4e9d6d17655
#
_cell.length_a   1.000
_cell.length_b   1.000
_cell.length_c   1.000
_cell.angle_alpha   90.00
_cell.angle_beta   90.00
_cell.angle_gamma   90.00
#
_symmetry.space_group_name_H-M   'P 1'
#
loop_
_entity.id
_entity.type
_entity.pdbx_description
1 polymer ?
#
loop_
_entity_poly.entity_id
_entity_poly.type
_entity_poly.pdbx_seq_one_letter_code
_entity_poly.pdbx_strand_id
1 'polypeptide(L)'
;QMCIRDRYRLVHPGCGDGIPTKANLHKFMRAIVNVIQAHSDAWPFAAPVNPLEVTDYYDVVKDPVDMELIQERVSAGNYYVSLEMFCADFRLMFNNCRIYNSRDTPYFKAANRLEAFFESKIAAGVNWKIREAPSRGR
;
A
#
# COMPACT_ATOMS: atom_id res chain seq x y z
N GLN A 1 -18.32 4.52 0.13
CA GLN A 1 -17.73 4.82 0.23
C GLN A 1 -17.29 6.04 0.75
N MET A 2 -17.86 6.47 1.66
CA MET A 2 -17.49 7.43 2.37
C MET A 2 -16.33 7.23 3.03
N CYS A 3 -15.81 6.27 3.06
CA CYS A 3 -14.84 5.89 3.90
C CYS A 3 -13.58 6.61 3.75
N ILE A 4 -12.53 5.92 3.45
CA ILE A 4 -11.23 6.49 3.48
C ILE A 4 -11.05 7.55 2.45
N ARG A 5 -11.54 7.33 1.27
CA ARG A 5 -11.36 8.29 0.23
C ARG A 5 -12.04 9.61 0.55
N ASP A 6 -13.23 9.56 1.08
CA ASP A 6 -13.92 10.79 1.41
C ASP A 6 -13.29 11.47 2.58
N ARG A 7 -12.71 10.72 3.49
CA ARG A 7 -12.02 11.31 4.59
C ARG A 7 -10.78 12.06 4.14
N TYR A 8 -10.03 11.50 3.19
CA TYR A 8 -8.88 12.20 2.65
C TYR A 8 -9.33 13.45 1.92
N ARG A 9 -10.46 13.35 1.24
CA ARG A 9 -10.95 14.48 0.54
C ARG A 9 -11.45 15.56 1.48
N LEU A 10 -12.07 15.19 2.54
CA LEU A 10 -12.62 16.15 3.48
C LEU A 10 -11.58 16.97 4.19
N VAL A 11 -10.39 16.43 4.39
CA VAL A 11 -9.38 17.22 5.06
C VAL A 11 -8.81 18.30 4.16
N HIS A 12 -9.17 18.27 2.90
CA HIS A 12 -8.69 19.28 1.99
C HIS A 12 -9.84 19.92 1.24
N PRO A 13 -10.89 20.29 1.91
CA PRO A 13 -12.09 20.69 1.21
C PRO A 13 -11.90 21.97 0.43
N GLY A 14 -12.10 21.85 -0.80
CA GLY A 14 -12.20 23.00 -1.60
C GLY A 14 -11.00 23.85 -1.73
N CYS A 15 -9.92 23.44 -1.20
CA CYS A 15 -8.87 24.29 -1.32
C CYS A 15 -7.97 23.76 -2.27
N GLY A 16 -8.16 23.49 -3.31
CA GLY A 16 -7.30 22.94 -4.27
C GLY A 16 -5.94 22.54 -3.79
N ASP A 17 -5.34 23.38 -3.04
CA ASP A 17 -4.02 23.05 -2.56
C ASP A 17 -4.05 22.03 -1.44
N GLY A 18 -5.16 21.83 -0.80
CA GLY A 18 -5.26 20.80 0.19
C GLY A 18 -5.60 19.44 -0.40
N ILE A 19 -6.19 19.42 -1.58
CA ILE A 19 -6.59 18.18 -2.20
C ILE A 19 -5.44 17.63 -3.02
N PRO A 20 -5.02 16.40 -2.78
CA PRO A 20 -3.88 15.87 -3.54
C PRO A 20 -4.17 15.85 -5.02
N THR A 21 -3.27 16.39 -5.80
CA THR A 21 -3.35 16.28 -7.24
C THR A 21 -2.94 14.87 -7.63
N LYS A 22 -3.20 14.51 -8.88
CA LYS A 22 -2.75 13.23 -9.38
C LYS A 22 -1.23 13.09 -9.24
N ALA A 23 -0.50 14.16 -9.53
CA ALA A 23 0.96 14.12 -9.41
C ALA A 23 1.41 13.90 -7.97
N ASN A 24 0.74 14.57 -7.01
CA ASN A 24 1.08 14.41 -5.61
C ASN A 24 0.72 13.03 -5.09
N LEU A 25 -0.37 12.49 -5.53
CA LEU A 25 -0.76 11.14 -5.14
C LEU A 25 0.27 10.13 -5.63
N HIS A 26 0.70 10.24 -6.88
CA HIS A 26 1.68 9.31 -7.42
C HIS A 26 3.03 9.45 -6.72
N LYS A 27 3.41 10.67 -6.40
CA LYS A 27 4.65 10.91 -5.69
C LYS A 27 4.61 10.25 -4.31
N PHE A 28 3.49 10.38 -3.63
CA PHE A 28 3.32 9.75 -2.32
C PHE A 28 3.38 8.22 -2.44
N MET A 29 2.68 7.66 -3.43
CA MET A 29 2.68 6.22 -3.62
C MET A 29 4.07 5.70 -3.94
N ARG A 30 4.84 6.40 -4.78
CA ARG A 30 6.21 5.98 -5.06
C ARG A 30 7.08 6.02 -3.82
N ALA A 31 6.90 7.03 -2.99
CA ALA A 31 7.68 7.13 -1.75
C ALA A 31 7.35 5.96 -0.82
N ILE A 32 6.08 5.58 -0.73
CA ILE A 32 5.67 4.45 0.10
C ILE A 32 6.28 3.16 -0.45
N VAL A 33 6.20 2.93 -1.76
CA VAL A 33 6.78 1.72 -2.35
C VAL A 33 8.27 1.65 -2.03
N ASN A 34 8.99 2.75 -2.17
CA ASN A 34 10.42 2.76 -1.93
C ASN A 34 10.77 2.43 -0.48
N VAL A 35 10.03 2.99 0.47
CA VAL A 35 10.33 2.76 1.87
C VAL A 35 9.94 1.33 2.29
N ILE A 36 8.88 0.78 1.71
CA ILE A 36 8.50 -0.59 2.01
C ILE A 36 9.52 -1.56 1.41
N GLN A 37 9.92 -1.34 0.17
CA GLN A 37 10.92 -2.23 -0.46
C GLN A 37 12.25 -2.24 0.29
N ALA A 38 12.59 -1.16 0.94
CA ALA A 38 13.84 -1.08 1.68
C ALA A 38 13.76 -1.72 3.07
N HIS A 39 12.57 -2.09 3.51
CA HIS A 39 12.39 -2.65 4.85
C HIS A 39 12.92 -4.09 4.90
N SER A 40 13.49 -4.46 6.04
CA SER A 40 14.10 -5.78 6.18
C SER A 40 13.09 -6.92 6.08
N ASP A 41 11.82 -6.67 6.34
CA ASP A 41 10.78 -7.69 6.25
C ASP A 41 10.12 -7.74 4.87
N ALA A 42 10.65 -7.05 3.88
CA ALA A 42 10.04 -7.04 2.54
C ALA A 42 10.41 -8.27 1.71
N TRP A 43 11.35 -9.07 2.17
CA TRP A 43 11.86 -10.18 1.36
C TRP A 43 10.80 -11.17 0.89
N PRO A 44 9.72 -11.47 1.64
CA PRO A 44 8.74 -12.44 1.11
C PRO A 44 7.94 -11.89 -0.07
N PHE A 45 7.97 -10.58 -0.27
CA PHE A 45 7.08 -9.92 -1.22
C PHE A 45 7.81 -9.31 -2.42
N ALA A 46 9.11 -9.54 -2.53
CA ALA A 46 9.92 -8.83 -3.51
C ALA A 46 9.56 -9.16 -4.96
N ALA A 47 9.16 -10.41 -5.21
CA ALA A 47 8.90 -10.88 -6.56
C ALA A 47 7.80 -11.92 -6.53
N PRO A 48 7.19 -12.23 -7.68
CA PRO A 48 6.14 -13.24 -7.71
C PRO A 48 6.66 -14.59 -7.25
N VAL A 49 5.78 -15.36 -6.61
CA VAL A 49 6.11 -16.71 -6.19
C VAL A 49 6.28 -17.59 -7.43
N ASN A 50 7.36 -18.34 -7.46
CA ASN A 50 7.66 -19.21 -8.60
C ASN A 50 6.82 -20.47 -8.51
N PRO A 51 5.91 -20.74 -9.48
CA PRO A 51 5.05 -21.91 -9.41
C PRO A 51 5.79 -23.21 -9.58
N LEU A 52 7.01 -23.16 -10.07
CA LEU A 52 7.82 -24.39 -10.18
C LEU A 52 8.43 -24.76 -8.84
N GLU A 53 8.60 -23.80 -7.96
CA GLU A 53 9.17 -24.05 -6.63
C GLU A 53 8.10 -24.25 -5.59
N VAL A 54 7.00 -23.53 -5.68
CA VAL A 54 5.90 -23.62 -4.73
C VAL A 54 4.67 -24.02 -5.52
N THR A 55 4.48 -25.32 -5.68
CA THR A 55 3.58 -25.83 -6.71
C THR A 55 2.10 -25.65 -6.39
N ASP A 56 1.75 -25.49 -5.13
CA ASP A 56 0.34 -25.29 -4.76
C ASP A 56 -0.01 -23.83 -4.42
N TYR A 57 0.92 -22.92 -4.60
CA TYR A 57 0.69 -21.54 -4.17
C TYR A 57 -0.51 -20.93 -4.88
N TYR A 58 -0.55 -21.09 -6.20
CA TYR A 58 -1.62 -20.46 -7.00
C TYR A 58 -2.94 -21.21 -6.91
N ASP A 59 -2.94 -22.39 -6.31
CA ASP A 59 -4.19 -23.07 -5.97
C ASP A 59 -4.82 -22.44 -4.75
N VAL A 60 -4.02 -21.91 -3.82
CA VAL A 60 -4.49 -21.30 -2.59
C VAL A 60 -4.70 -19.80 -2.75
N VAL A 61 -3.76 -19.13 -3.41
CA VAL A 61 -3.80 -17.68 -3.58
C VAL A 61 -4.32 -17.36 -4.97
N LYS A 62 -5.55 -16.89 -5.03
CA LYS A 62 -6.23 -16.69 -6.31
C LYS A 62 -5.95 -15.35 -6.96
N ASP A 63 -5.52 -14.38 -6.18
CA ASP A 63 -5.26 -13.05 -6.71
C ASP A 63 -3.89 -12.60 -6.19
N PRO A 64 -2.83 -13.11 -6.78
CA PRO A 64 -1.48 -12.86 -6.26
C PRO A 64 -1.02 -11.42 -6.51
N VAL A 65 -0.40 -10.85 -5.49
CA VAL A 65 0.16 -9.50 -5.56
C VAL A 65 1.53 -9.53 -4.89
N ASP A 66 2.50 -8.90 -5.51
CA ASP A 66 3.83 -8.74 -4.96
C ASP A 66 4.32 -7.32 -5.21
N MET A 67 5.51 -6.99 -4.69
CA MET A 67 6.03 -5.62 -4.82
C MET A 67 6.33 -5.23 -6.25
N GLU A 68 6.78 -6.18 -7.08
CA GLU A 68 7.02 -5.87 -8.48
C GLU A 68 5.74 -5.43 -9.17
N LEU A 69 4.65 -6.13 -8.93
CA LEU A 69 3.37 -5.78 -9.53
C LEU A 69 2.91 -4.39 -9.07
N ILE A 70 3.01 -4.14 -7.77
CA ILE A 70 2.60 -2.84 -7.23
C ILE A 70 3.44 -1.73 -7.85
N GLN A 71 4.75 -1.95 -7.95
CA GLN A 71 5.62 -0.96 -8.55
C GLN A 71 5.26 -0.69 -10.01
N GLU A 72 4.96 -1.73 -10.77
CA GLU A 72 4.52 -1.58 -12.14
C GLU A 72 3.26 -0.75 -12.23
N ARG A 73 2.30 -1.02 -11.34
CA ARG A 73 1.03 -0.31 -11.33
C ARG A 73 1.19 1.17 -10.97
N VAL A 74 2.08 1.46 -10.02
CA VAL A 74 2.39 2.86 -9.70
C VAL A 74 3.07 3.53 -10.89
N SER A 75 4.03 2.85 -11.51
CA SER A 75 4.79 3.42 -12.62
C SER A 75 3.93 3.67 -13.84
N ALA A 76 2.88 2.87 -14.03
CA ALA A 76 1.99 3.06 -15.16
C ALA A 76 1.29 4.43 -15.13
N GLY A 77 1.10 4.97 -13.93
CA GLY A 77 0.58 6.32 -13.79
C GLY A 77 -0.93 6.46 -13.88
N ASN A 78 -1.62 5.45 -14.34
CA ASN A 78 -3.06 5.51 -14.50
C ASN A 78 -3.81 4.34 -13.87
N TYR A 79 -3.12 3.45 -13.20
CA TYR A 79 -3.77 2.30 -12.58
C TYR A 79 -4.40 2.67 -11.23
N TYR A 80 -3.60 3.20 -10.32
CA TYR A 80 -4.11 3.60 -9.01
C TYR A 80 -4.65 5.01 -9.09
N VAL A 81 -5.95 5.12 -9.25
CA VAL A 81 -6.59 6.43 -9.34
C VAL A 81 -6.96 6.98 -7.98
N SER A 82 -6.81 6.17 -6.92
CA SER A 82 -7.06 6.62 -5.57
C SER A 82 -6.08 5.94 -4.63
N LEU A 83 -5.88 6.55 -3.47
CA LEU A 83 -5.04 5.94 -2.45
C LEU A 83 -5.65 4.64 -1.95
N GLU A 84 -6.97 4.55 -1.94
CA GLU A 84 -7.64 3.33 -1.51
C GLU A 84 -7.27 2.13 -2.34
N MET A 85 -7.20 2.29 -3.65
CA MET A 85 -6.82 1.17 -4.53
C MET A 85 -5.40 0.71 -4.25
N PHE A 86 -4.51 1.65 -4.04
CA PHE A 86 -3.12 1.37 -3.75
C PHE A 86 -3.01 0.59 -2.42
N CYS A 87 -3.67 1.07 -1.38
CA CYS A 87 -3.62 0.41 -0.08
C CYS A 87 -4.27 -0.96 -0.14
N ALA A 88 -5.31 -1.13 -0.93
CA ALA A 88 -5.98 -2.42 -1.06
C ALA A 88 -5.04 -3.49 -1.62
N ASP A 89 -4.21 -3.13 -2.59
CA ASP A 89 -3.26 -4.07 -3.15
C ASP A 89 -2.20 -4.47 -2.12
N PHE A 90 -1.70 -3.54 -1.33
CA PHE A 90 -0.78 -3.89 -0.26
C PHE A 90 -1.42 -4.83 0.75
N ARG A 91 -2.64 -4.54 1.16
CA ARG A 91 -3.31 -5.38 2.15
C ARG A 91 -3.60 -6.76 1.60
N LEU A 92 -3.94 -6.85 0.32
CA LEU A 92 -4.13 -8.13 -0.32
C LEU A 92 -2.84 -8.93 -0.32
N MET A 93 -1.73 -8.28 -0.63
CA MET A 93 -0.42 -8.93 -0.62
C MET A 93 -0.11 -9.53 0.76
N PHE A 94 -0.34 -8.76 1.83
CA PHE A 94 -0.09 -9.25 3.18
C PHE A 94 -1.04 -10.38 3.55
N ASN A 95 -2.32 -10.26 3.19
CA ASN A 95 -3.30 -11.30 3.48
C ASN A 95 -3.00 -12.59 2.74
N ASN A 96 -2.59 -12.51 1.49
CA ASN A 96 -2.20 -13.69 0.72
C ASN A 96 -1.09 -14.45 1.43
N CYS A 97 -0.13 -13.73 1.95
CA CYS A 97 0.99 -14.34 2.66
C CYS A 97 0.50 -15.08 3.90
N ARG A 98 -0.42 -14.49 4.63
CA ARG A 98 -0.94 -15.11 5.85
C ARG A 98 -1.90 -16.26 5.57
N ILE A 99 -2.55 -16.25 4.42
CA ILE A 99 -3.41 -17.36 4.04
C ILE A 99 -2.58 -18.59 3.68
N TYR A 100 -1.52 -18.38 2.94
CA TYR A 100 -0.70 -19.49 2.48
C TYR A 100 0.22 -20.04 3.57
N ASN A 101 0.80 -19.17 4.38
CA ASN A 101 1.81 -19.56 5.37
C ASN A 101 1.22 -19.68 6.77
N SER A 102 1.67 -20.66 7.54
CA SER A 102 1.14 -20.81 8.89
C SER A 102 1.69 -19.75 9.83
N ARG A 103 1.01 -19.59 10.96
CA ARG A 103 1.23 -18.47 11.86
C ARG A 103 2.61 -18.41 12.49
N ASP A 104 3.27 -19.53 12.59
CA ASP A 104 4.57 -19.58 13.23
C ASP A 104 5.73 -19.48 12.25
N THR A 105 5.44 -19.23 10.99
CA THR A 105 6.51 -19.13 9.99
C THR A 105 7.10 -17.73 9.94
N PRO A 106 8.35 -17.59 9.47
CA PRO A 106 8.92 -16.25 9.27
C PRO A 106 8.15 -15.43 8.25
N TYR A 107 7.51 -16.08 7.27
CA TYR A 107 6.70 -15.38 6.29
C TYR A 107 5.53 -14.65 6.93
N PHE A 108 4.79 -15.37 7.76
CA PHE A 108 3.61 -14.80 8.42
C PHE A 108 4.01 -13.64 9.34
N LYS A 109 5.10 -13.83 10.08
CA LYS A 109 5.58 -12.81 11.00
C LYS A 109 6.07 -11.58 10.26
N ALA A 110 6.76 -11.79 9.14
CA ALA A 110 7.21 -10.67 8.31
C ALA A 110 6.02 -9.90 7.75
N ALA A 111 4.96 -10.60 7.33
CA ALA A 111 3.76 -9.93 6.84
C ALA A 111 3.15 -9.03 7.90
N ASN A 112 3.06 -9.54 9.13
CA ASN A 112 2.47 -8.74 10.22
C ASN A 112 3.29 -7.50 10.51
N ARG A 113 4.62 -7.63 10.58
CA ARG A 113 5.48 -6.49 10.88
C ARG A 113 5.49 -5.48 9.75
N LEU A 114 5.56 -5.98 8.53
CA LEU A 114 5.60 -5.08 7.38
C LEU A 114 4.28 -4.36 7.20
N GLU A 115 3.17 -5.04 7.43
CA GLU A 115 1.87 -4.37 7.32
C GLU A 115 1.72 -3.29 8.39
N ALA A 116 2.16 -3.54 9.62
CA ALA A 116 2.11 -2.52 10.65
C ALA A 116 2.94 -1.30 10.25
N PHE A 117 4.11 -1.54 9.68
CA PHE A 117 4.96 -0.46 9.21
C PHE A 117 4.30 0.30 8.07
N PHE A 118 3.72 -0.42 7.11
CA PHE A 118 3.00 0.18 6.00
C PHE A 118 1.87 1.07 6.50
N GLU A 119 1.04 0.56 7.40
CA GLU A 119 -0.09 1.33 7.90
C GLU A 119 0.37 2.57 8.64
N SER A 120 1.49 2.50 9.36
CA SER A 120 2.01 3.67 10.05
C SER A 120 2.49 4.73 9.06
N LYS A 121 3.07 4.31 7.95
CA LYS A 121 3.52 5.26 6.93
C LYS A 121 2.36 5.92 6.21
N ILE A 122 1.30 5.16 5.94
CA ILE A 122 0.11 5.74 5.33
C ILE A 122 -0.51 6.76 6.29
N ALA A 123 -0.64 6.40 7.57
CA ALA A 123 -1.23 7.30 8.56
C ALA A 123 -0.40 8.57 8.74
N ALA A 124 0.92 8.45 8.74
CA ALA A 124 1.79 9.61 8.87
C ALA A 124 1.63 10.57 7.69
N GLY A 125 1.50 10.03 6.48
CA GLY A 125 1.29 10.84 5.31
C GLY A 125 -0.05 11.56 5.34
N VAL A 126 -1.09 10.86 5.78
CA VAL A 126 -2.40 11.47 5.90
C VAL A 126 -2.38 12.56 6.96
N ASN A 127 -1.73 12.31 8.11
CA ASN A 127 -1.66 13.29 9.17
C ASN A 127 -0.91 14.54 8.73
N TRP A 128 0.14 14.37 7.94
CA TRP A 128 0.86 15.52 7.43
C TRP A 128 -0.05 16.37 6.55
N LYS A 129 -0.83 15.73 5.69
CA LYS A 129 -1.78 16.45 4.85
C LYS A 129 -2.83 17.17 5.67
N ILE A 130 -3.31 16.54 6.73
CA ILE A 130 -4.30 17.15 7.58
C ILE A 130 -3.73 18.40 8.24
N ARG A 131 -2.50 18.36 8.69
CA ARG A 131 -1.90 19.52 9.33
C ARG A 131 -1.74 20.67 8.38
N GLU A 132 -1.45 20.39 7.12
CA GLU A 132 -1.31 21.45 6.16
C GLU A 132 -2.62 22.10 5.81
N ALA A 133 -3.61 21.32 5.57
CA ALA A 133 -4.89 21.85 5.15
C ALA A 133 -5.53 22.75 6.17
N PRO A 134 -5.63 22.35 7.42
CA PRO A 134 -6.27 23.21 8.39
C PRO A 134 -5.52 24.49 8.66
N SER A 135 -4.22 24.45 8.57
CA SER A 135 -3.48 25.66 8.91
C SER A 135 -3.82 26.79 7.99
N ARG A 136 -4.31 26.48 6.79
CA ARG A 136 -4.72 27.53 5.96
C ARG A 136 -6.03 28.05 6.37
N GLY A 137 -6.84 27.25 6.88
CA GLY A 137 -8.17 27.64 7.24
C GLY A 137 -8.24 28.48 8.47
N ARG A 138 -7.16 28.63 9.12
CA ARG A 138 -7.22 29.43 10.30
C ARG A 138 -6.73 30.80 10.10
#